data_b6fb43021d14e3a1d20c967fc3491c08
#
_entry.id   b6fb43021d14e3a1d20c967fc3491c08
#
_cell.length_a   1.000
_cell.length_b   1.000
_cell.length_c   1.000
_cell.angle_alpha   90.00
_cell.angle_beta   90.00
_cell.angle_gamma   90.00
#
_symmetry.space_group_name_H-M   'P 1'
#
loop_
_entity.id
_entity.type
_entity.pdbx_description
1 polymer ?
#
loop_
_entity_poly.entity_id
_entity_poly.type
_entity_poly.pdbx_seq_one_letter_code
_entity_poly.pdbx_strand_id
1 'polypeptide(L)'
;LNTFAVPEGAFTTLHVKAKDVDKYIELMKKNTAPFEAIGSDLAGVCVTKTGHQYPGEMFVWNAFPSVEKAFAATDLYDPMKASGPYKNMRKVKYSSTFKPLKEFNLQPAYERLWRLNLNNPMAYTQKMIELEEAIRAAGHNMNIGVFQPLGGGTEVFHVRAVSQSASELGKVVDDYFAGSSWSKIWDESAQYVDEIVSDTIEHCLSLIHI
;
A
#
# COMPACT_ATOMS: atom_id res chain seq x y z
N LEU A 1 2.74 -17.63 -19.85
CA LEU A 1 2.25 -16.45 -20.56
C LEU A 1 1.39 -15.63 -19.62
N ASN A 2 1.74 -14.35 -19.41
CA ASN A 2 0.90 -13.45 -18.64
C ASN A 2 -0.40 -13.20 -19.41
N THR A 3 -1.52 -13.38 -18.76
CA THR A 3 -2.85 -13.16 -19.36
C THR A 3 -3.35 -11.73 -19.16
N PHE A 4 -2.56 -10.89 -18.49
CA PHE A 4 -2.87 -9.48 -18.18
C PHE A 4 -1.64 -8.60 -18.37
N ALA A 5 -1.87 -7.32 -18.62
CA ALA A 5 -0.80 -6.33 -18.73
C ALA A 5 -0.41 -5.80 -17.33
N VAL A 6 0.90 -5.71 -17.08
CA VAL A 6 1.43 -5.02 -15.89
C VAL A 6 1.35 -3.52 -16.16
N PRO A 7 0.74 -2.72 -15.27
CA PRO A 7 0.59 -1.29 -15.48
C PRO A 7 1.92 -0.55 -15.39
N GLU A 8 1.99 0.62 -16.00
CA GLU A 8 3.05 1.59 -15.78
C GLU A 8 3.04 2.09 -14.33
N GLY A 9 4.14 2.68 -13.90
CA GLY A 9 4.23 3.31 -12.59
C GLY A 9 4.99 2.50 -11.55
N ALA A 10 5.28 3.18 -10.46
CA ALA A 10 5.89 2.63 -9.26
C ALA A 10 5.51 3.51 -8.07
N PHE A 11 5.72 3.03 -6.87
CA PHE A 11 5.61 3.87 -5.70
C PHE A 11 6.64 3.53 -4.64
N THR A 12 6.94 4.52 -3.81
CA THR A 12 7.86 4.39 -2.69
C THR A 12 7.11 4.50 -1.38
N THR A 13 7.63 3.86 -0.36
CA THR A 13 7.14 3.97 1.01
C THR A 13 8.28 4.35 1.95
N LEU A 14 8.02 5.27 2.87
CA LEU A 14 8.91 5.61 3.97
C LEU A 14 8.21 5.22 5.26
N HIS A 15 8.71 4.19 5.92
CA HIS A 15 8.16 3.66 7.16
C HIS A 15 8.75 4.40 8.34
N VAL A 16 7.88 4.91 9.20
CA VAL A 16 8.27 5.73 10.34
C VAL A 16 7.52 5.34 11.61
N LYS A 17 8.10 5.72 12.73
CA LYS A 17 7.41 5.84 14.01
C LYS A 17 7.17 7.33 14.25
N ALA A 18 5.92 7.77 14.17
CA ALA A 18 5.55 9.14 14.49
C ALA A 18 5.38 9.29 16.02
N LYS A 19 5.85 10.42 16.56
CA LYS A 19 5.62 10.76 17.98
C LYS A 19 4.17 11.16 18.24
N ASP A 20 3.60 11.89 17.28
CA ASP A 20 2.21 12.32 17.24
C ASP A 20 1.76 12.25 15.79
N VAL A 21 0.93 11.24 15.48
CA VAL A 21 0.51 10.95 14.11
C VAL A 21 -0.22 12.13 13.48
N ASP A 22 -1.17 12.74 14.19
CA ASP A 22 -1.99 13.83 13.66
C ASP A 22 -1.15 15.07 13.37
N LYS A 23 -0.28 15.45 14.30
CA LYS A 23 0.63 16.58 14.09
C LYS A 23 1.61 16.36 12.96
N TYR A 24 2.11 15.14 12.80
CA TYR A 24 3.00 14.78 11.70
C TYR A 24 2.29 14.88 10.35
N ILE A 25 1.06 14.38 10.25
CA ILE A 25 0.23 14.50 9.04
C ILE A 25 -0.05 15.98 8.72
N GLU A 26 -0.42 16.78 9.72
CA GLU A 26 -0.65 18.24 9.52
C GLU A 26 0.61 18.96 9.03
N LEU A 27 1.77 18.63 9.57
CA LEU A 27 3.04 19.21 9.12
C LEU A 27 3.28 18.90 7.64
N MET A 28 3.07 17.66 7.20
CA MET A 28 3.23 17.27 5.81
C MET A 28 2.22 17.95 4.88
N LYS A 29 0.97 18.11 5.31
CA LYS A 29 -0.06 18.83 4.56
C LYS A 29 0.27 20.33 4.37
N LYS A 30 0.91 20.94 5.35
CA LYS A 30 1.32 22.34 5.30
C LYS A 30 2.59 22.56 4.48
N ASN A 31 3.40 21.54 4.29
CA ASN A 31 4.67 21.61 3.58
C ASN A 31 4.78 20.49 2.54
N THR A 32 4.16 20.70 1.39
CA THR A 32 4.11 19.72 0.28
C THR A 32 5.29 19.83 -0.69
N ALA A 33 6.10 20.87 -0.58
CA ALA A 33 7.22 21.12 -1.47
C ALA A 33 8.20 19.92 -1.64
N PRO A 34 8.55 19.16 -0.59
CA PRO A 34 9.40 17.97 -0.75
C PRO A 34 8.81 16.90 -1.68
N PHE A 35 7.50 16.73 -1.68
CA PHE A 35 6.82 15.76 -2.55
C PHE A 35 6.84 16.20 -4.02
N GLU A 36 6.63 17.48 -4.26
CA GLU A 36 6.71 18.06 -5.61
C GLU A 36 8.13 18.03 -6.15
N ALA A 37 9.12 18.32 -5.30
CA ALA A 37 10.54 18.36 -5.69
C ALA A 37 11.08 17.01 -6.18
N ILE A 38 10.55 15.89 -5.70
CA ILE A 38 10.95 14.54 -6.14
C ILE A 38 10.18 14.06 -7.37
N GLY A 39 9.24 14.84 -7.88
CA GLY A 39 8.42 14.49 -9.05
C GLY A 39 7.31 13.47 -8.77
N SER A 40 6.81 13.45 -7.54
CA SER A 40 5.69 12.60 -7.14
C SER A 40 4.39 13.09 -7.78
N ASP A 41 3.63 12.19 -8.40
CA ASP A 41 2.31 12.49 -8.97
C ASP A 41 1.25 12.60 -7.87
N LEU A 42 1.33 11.71 -6.90
CA LEU A 42 0.46 11.65 -5.73
C LEU A 42 1.28 11.27 -4.52
N ALA A 43 0.92 11.81 -3.37
CA ALA A 43 1.51 11.41 -2.10
C ALA A 43 0.44 11.28 -1.01
N GLY A 44 0.69 10.40 -0.09
CA GLY A 44 -0.20 10.15 1.02
C GLY A 44 0.47 9.43 2.18
N VAL A 45 -0.32 9.12 3.16
CA VAL A 45 0.10 8.35 4.33
C VAL A 45 -0.87 7.21 4.57
N CYS A 46 -0.37 6.12 5.14
CA CYS A 46 -1.18 5.05 5.70
C CYS A 46 -0.79 4.88 7.17
N VAL A 47 -1.78 5.02 8.05
CA VAL A 47 -1.62 4.86 9.50
C VAL A 47 -2.10 3.48 9.88
N THR A 48 -1.25 2.70 10.55
CA THR A 48 -1.62 1.37 11.02
C THR A 48 -2.59 1.47 12.19
N LYS A 49 -3.79 0.93 12.02
CA LYS A 49 -4.87 0.97 13.03
C LYS A 49 -4.89 -0.26 13.92
N THR A 50 -4.67 -1.43 13.32
CA THR A 50 -4.54 -2.71 14.04
C THR A 50 -3.43 -3.55 13.42
N GLY A 51 -2.80 -4.42 14.22
CA GLY A 51 -1.67 -5.24 13.80
C GLY A 51 -0.33 -4.51 13.85
N HIS A 52 -0.29 -3.31 14.37
CA HIS A 52 0.95 -2.52 14.48
C HIS A 52 1.95 -3.18 15.44
N GLN A 53 3.23 -3.04 15.13
CA GLN A 53 4.33 -3.52 15.94
C GLN A 53 4.70 -2.53 17.07
N TYR A 54 4.40 -1.24 16.87
CA TYR A 54 4.71 -0.17 17.83
C TYR A 54 3.72 0.99 17.65
N PRO A 55 3.48 1.78 18.72
CA PRO A 55 2.65 2.97 18.61
C PRO A 55 3.24 3.98 17.63
N GLY A 56 2.39 4.64 16.84
CA GLY A 56 2.82 5.61 15.84
C GLY A 56 3.33 5.01 14.54
N GLU A 57 3.11 3.71 14.31
CA GLU A 57 3.47 3.04 13.05
C GLU A 57 2.64 3.60 11.90
N MET A 58 3.35 4.06 10.87
CA MET A 58 2.76 4.57 9.65
C MET A 58 3.80 4.59 8.54
N PHE A 59 3.35 4.75 7.30
CA PHE A 59 4.26 5.03 6.20
C PHE A 59 3.75 6.17 5.33
N VAL A 60 4.69 6.92 4.79
CA VAL A 60 4.46 7.95 3.78
C VAL A 60 4.72 7.32 2.42
N TRP A 61 3.79 7.47 1.48
CA TRP A 61 3.95 6.92 0.15
C TRP A 61 3.94 8.00 -0.92
N ASN A 62 4.66 7.74 -2.00
CA ASN A 62 4.71 8.58 -3.20
C ASN A 62 4.51 7.72 -4.43
N ALA A 63 3.63 8.15 -5.33
CA ALA A 63 3.41 7.49 -6.61
C ALA A 63 4.16 8.21 -7.73
N PHE A 64 4.71 7.44 -8.65
CA PHE A 64 5.49 7.91 -9.80
C PHE A 64 4.97 7.29 -11.10
N PRO A 65 5.11 7.99 -12.24
CA PRO A 65 4.62 7.48 -13.52
C PRO A 65 5.43 6.28 -14.07
N SER A 66 6.61 6.03 -13.49
CA SER A 66 7.51 4.95 -13.92
C SER A 66 8.46 4.51 -12.81
N VAL A 67 9.06 3.34 -12.97
CA VAL A 67 10.15 2.86 -12.10
C VAL A 67 11.38 3.78 -12.24
N GLU A 68 11.68 4.26 -13.45
CA GLU A 68 12.76 5.22 -13.70
C GLU A 68 12.62 6.45 -12.80
N LYS A 69 11.43 7.05 -12.77
CA LYS A 69 11.16 8.24 -11.95
C LYS A 69 11.23 7.94 -10.46
N ALA A 70 10.72 6.80 -10.03
CA ALA A 70 10.81 6.38 -8.63
C ALA A 70 12.27 6.17 -8.19
N PHE A 71 13.10 5.55 -9.01
CA PHE A 71 14.51 5.36 -8.71
C PHE A 71 15.27 6.69 -8.72
N ALA A 72 15.02 7.55 -9.70
CA ALA A 72 15.64 8.88 -9.76
C ALA A 72 15.33 9.74 -8.53
N ALA A 73 14.14 9.60 -7.96
CA ALA A 73 13.74 10.32 -6.76
C ALA A 73 14.64 10.00 -5.54
N THR A 74 15.30 8.86 -5.51
CA THR A 74 16.22 8.49 -4.41
C THR A 74 17.44 9.41 -4.32
N ASP A 75 17.83 10.05 -5.43
CA ASP A 75 18.91 11.05 -5.44
C ASP A 75 18.42 12.45 -5.04
N LEU A 76 17.12 12.68 -5.06
CA LEU A 76 16.53 14.00 -4.81
C LEU A 76 16.12 14.21 -3.35
N TYR A 77 15.93 13.15 -2.59
CA TYR A 77 15.51 13.21 -1.20
C TYR A 77 16.13 12.11 -0.36
N ASP A 78 16.79 12.53 0.72
CA ASP A 78 17.30 11.64 1.75
C ASP A 78 16.50 11.86 3.05
N PRO A 79 15.67 10.92 3.50
CA PRO A 79 14.86 11.09 4.69
C PRO A 79 15.68 11.26 5.98
N MET A 80 16.94 10.83 5.98
CA MET A 80 17.85 11.00 7.12
C MET A 80 18.42 12.40 7.23
N LYS A 81 18.31 13.19 6.14
CA LYS A 81 18.73 14.59 6.06
C LYS A 81 17.55 15.58 6.15
N ALA A 82 16.40 15.12 6.59
CA ALA A 82 15.22 15.96 6.73
C ALA A 82 15.44 17.14 7.70
N SER A 83 14.67 18.22 7.49
CA SER A 83 14.71 19.40 8.37
C SER A 83 14.34 19.07 9.81
N GLY A 84 14.72 19.98 10.73
CA GLY A 84 14.47 19.80 12.17
C GLY A 84 13.04 19.46 12.55
N PRO A 85 12.00 20.11 12.00
CA PRO A 85 10.61 19.76 12.29
C PRO A 85 10.27 18.30 12.00
N TYR A 86 10.64 17.79 10.83
CA TYR A 86 10.42 16.38 10.47
C TYR A 86 11.23 15.43 11.34
N LYS A 87 12.51 15.74 11.54
CA LYS A 87 13.41 14.94 12.38
C LYS A 87 12.88 14.77 13.79
N ASN A 88 12.28 15.82 14.35
CA ASN A 88 11.76 15.80 15.72
C ASN A 88 10.42 15.08 15.86
N MET A 89 9.65 14.93 14.78
CA MET A 89 8.31 14.33 14.80
C MET A 89 8.28 12.86 14.47
N ARG A 90 9.37 12.31 13.92
CA ARG A 90 9.41 10.91 13.47
C ARG A 90 10.76 10.25 13.73
N LYS A 91 10.72 8.93 13.82
CA LYS A 91 11.90 8.07 13.68
C LYS A 91 11.74 7.26 12.38
N VAL A 92 12.65 7.42 11.45
CA VAL A 92 12.68 6.63 10.21
C VAL A 92 13.06 5.19 10.54
N LYS A 93 12.30 4.24 10.03
CA LYS A 93 12.55 2.81 10.18
C LYS A 93 13.26 2.24 8.96
N TYR A 94 12.66 2.39 7.79
CA TYR A 94 13.19 1.98 6.49
C TYR A 94 12.40 2.60 5.35
N SER A 95 12.88 2.46 4.13
CA SER A 95 12.18 2.83 2.91
C SER A 95 12.18 1.67 1.92
N SER A 96 11.20 1.68 1.02
CA SER A 96 11.04 0.65 0.01
C SER A 96 10.47 1.23 -1.27
N THR A 97 10.74 0.55 -2.39
CA THR A 97 10.11 0.83 -3.69
C THR A 97 9.32 -0.39 -4.13
N PHE A 98 8.17 -0.14 -4.78
CA PHE A 98 7.27 -1.18 -5.24
C PHE A 98 6.83 -0.96 -6.68
N LYS A 99 6.62 -2.07 -7.39
CA LYS A 99 6.01 -2.12 -8.71
C LYS A 99 4.60 -2.69 -8.59
N PRO A 100 3.54 -1.97 -8.98
CA PRO A 100 2.21 -2.56 -9.07
C PRO A 100 2.19 -3.62 -10.18
N LEU A 101 1.61 -4.78 -9.89
CA LEU A 101 1.49 -5.88 -10.85
C LEU A 101 0.13 -5.92 -11.54
N LYS A 102 -0.85 -5.18 -11.05
CA LYS A 102 -2.17 -5.01 -11.66
C LYS A 102 -2.66 -3.57 -11.47
N GLU A 103 -3.66 -3.19 -12.26
CA GLU A 103 -4.33 -1.91 -12.08
C GLU A 103 -4.86 -1.74 -10.65
N PHE A 104 -4.59 -0.59 -10.09
CA PHE A 104 -4.96 -0.26 -8.72
C PHE A 104 -5.31 1.23 -8.62
N ASN A 105 -6.45 1.52 -8.01
CA ASN A 105 -6.91 2.89 -7.81
C ASN A 105 -6.38 3.47 -6.50
N LEU A 106 -5.53 4.48 -6.59
CA LEU A 106 -4.94 5.19 -5.45
C LEU A 106 -5.96 6.18 -4.87
N GLN A 107 -6.90 5.70 -4.08
CA GLN A 107 -7.86 6.55 -3.35
C GLN A 107 -7.60 6.49 -1.84
N PRO A 108 -7.79 7.62 -1.12
CA PRO A 108 -7.82 7.62 0.34
C PRO A 108 -8.90 6.66 0.85
N ALA A 109 -8.54 5.76 1.73
CA ALA A 109 -9.45 4.71 2.15
C ALA A 109 -8.94 3.93 3.36
N TYR A 110 -9.75 3.00 3.82
CA TYR A 110 -9.31 1.94 4.72
C TYR A 110 -8.88 0.73 3.93
N GLU A 111 -7.76 0.12 4.30
CA GLU A 111 -7.26 -1.07 3.66
C GLU A 111 -6.85 -2.14 4.65
N ARG A 112 -6.95 -3.39 4.19
CA ARG A 112 -6.25 -4.50 4.80
C ARG A 112 -5.00 -4.78 3.98
N LEU A 113 -3.86 -4.78 4.65
CA LEU A 113 -2.56 -4.96 4.03
C LEU A 113 -1.95 -6.28 4.51
N TRP A 114 -1.73 -7.20 3.57
CA TRP A 114 -0.95 -8.41 3.82
C TRP A 114 0.44 -8.25 3.23
N ARG A 115 1.44 -8.64 4.00
CA ARG A 115 2.79 -8.87 3.52
C ARG A 115 2.98 -10.35 3.34
N LEU A 116 3.26 -10.78 2.11
CA LEU A 116 3.24 -12.18 1.71
C LEU A 116 4.54 -12.56 1.01
N ASN A 117 5.07 -13.74 1.34
CA ASN A 117 6.01 -14.45 0.49
C ASN A 117 5.22 -15.27 -0.53
N LEU A 118 5.42 -14.99 -1.82
CA LEU A 118 4.70 -15.63 -2.93
C LEU A 118 5.65 -16.54 -3.71
N ASN A 119 5.20 -17.76 -4.01
CA ASN A 119 5.96 -18.71 -4.85
C ASN A 119 5.67 -18.54 -6.36
N ASN A 120 4.56 -17.90 -6.73
CA ASN A 120 4.22 -17.56 -8.10
C ASN A 120 3.46 -16.23 -8.14
N PRO A 121 4.18 -15.09 -8.15
CA PRO A 121 3.55 -13.76 -8.07
C PRO A 121 2.56 -13.46 -9.19
N MET A 122 2.84 -13.93 -10.41
CA MET A 122 1.96 -13.65 -11.55
C MET A 122 0.68 -14.47 -11.49
N ALA A 123 0.74 -15.74 -11.09
CA ALA A 123 -0.45 -16.55 -10.89
C ALA A 123 -1.30 -16.04 -9.71
N TYR A 124 -0.65 -15.62 -8.64
CA TYR A 124 -1.34 -14.95 -7.52
C TYR A 124 -2.04 -13.68 -7.96
N THR A 125 -1.38 -12.84 -8.74
CA THR A 125 -1.95 -11.60 -9.28
C THR A 125 -3.17 -11.87 -10.15
N GLN A 126 -3.13 -12.91 -10.99
CA GLN A 126 -4.28 -13.33 -11.79
C GLN A 126 -5.48 -13.70 -10.89
N LYS A 127 -5.23 -14.42 -9.79
CA LYS A 127 -6.27 -14.73 -8.81
C LYS A 127 -6.84 -13.46 -8.15
N MET A 128 -6.02 -12.47 -7.87
CA MET A 128 -6.48 -11.20 -7.30
C MET A 128 -7.30 -10.37 -8.29
N ILE A 129 -7.02 -10.44 -9.58
CA ILE A 129 -7.86 -9.83 -10.63
C ILE A 129 -9.25 -10.49 -10.62
N GLU A 130 -9.31 -11.82 -10.62
CA GLU A 130 -10.57 -12.57 -10.58
C GLU A 130 -11.35 -12.28 -9.29
N LEU A 131 -10.66 -12.22 -8.16
CA LEU A 131 -11.24 -11.94 -6.85
C LEU A 131 -11.87 -10.54 -6.80
N GLU A 132 -11.17 -9.52 -7.27
CA GLU A 132 -11.69 -8.15 -7.32
C GLU A 132 -12.96 -8.07 -8.17
N GLU A 133 -12.96 -8.68 -9.35
CA GLU A 133 -14.14 -8.74 -10.23
C GLU A 133 -15.32 -9.43 -9.53
N ALA A 134 -15.09 -10.56 -8.86
CA ALA A 134 -16.13 -11.31 -8.19
C ALA A 134 -16.70 -10.57 -6.96
N ILE A 135 -15.85 -9.93 -6.17
CA ILE A 135 -16.27 -9.12 -5.02
C ILE A 135 -17.12 -7.93 -5.48
N ARG A 136 -16.69 -7.25 -6.56
CA ARG A 136 -17.45 -6.14 -7.14
C ARG A 136 -18.79 -6.60 -7.70
N ALA A 137 -18.84 -7.75 -8.36
CA ALA A 137 -20.09 -8.35 -8.86
C ALA A 137 -21.05 -8.72 -7.72
N ALA A 138 -20.53 -9.01 -6.54
CA ALA A 138 -21.32 -9.25 -5.32
C ALA A 138 -21.82 -7.95 -4.64
N GLY A 139 -21.52 -6.78 -5.19
CA GLY A 139 -22.03 -5.49 -4.73
C GLY A 139 -21.10 -4.69 -3.81
N HIS A 140 -19.86 -5.14 -3.62
CA HIS A 140 -18.88 -4.41 -2.83
C HIS A 140 -17.97 -3.54 -3.71
N ASN A 141 -17.78 -2.28 -3.30
CA ASN A 141 -16.83 -1.38 -3.96
C ASN A 141 -15.43 -1.54 -3.36
N MET A 142 -14.71 -2.57 -3.82
CA MET A 142 -13.38 -2.89 -3.34
C MET A 142 -12.36 -2.87 -4.48
N ASN A 143 -11.18 -2.32 -4.21
CA ASN A 143 -10.00 -2.41 -5.06
C ASN A 143 -8.98 -3.35 -4.41
N ILE A 144 -8.34 -4.18 -5.23
CA ILE A 144 -7.25 -5.05 -4.77
C ILE A 144 -5.98 -4.69 -5.53
N GLY A 145 -4.90 -4.44 -4.80
CA GLY A 145 -3.58 -4.20 -5.35
C GLY A 145 -2.61 -5.31 -5.01
N VAL A 146 -1.68 -5.59 -5.92
CA VAL A 146 -0.55 -6.51 -5.72
C VAL A 146 0.71 -5.78 -6.11
N PHE A 147 1.68 -5.71 -5.20
CA PHE A 147 2.86 -4.88 -5.35
C PHE A 147 4.13 -5.69 -5.09
N GLN A 148 5.03 -5.67 -6.07
CA GLN A 148 6.33 -6.34 -6.01
C GLN A 148 7.38 -5.39 -5.46
N PRO A 149 8.17 -5.78 -4.43
CA PRO A 149 9.27 -4.95 -3.97
C PRO A 149 10.39 -4.88 -5.02
N LEU A 150 10.90 -3.65 -5.24
CA LEU A 150 12.04 -3.34 -6.08
C LEU A 150 12.99 -2.46 -5.26
N GLY A 151 14.11 -3.02 -4.76
CA GLY A 151 14.91 -2.32 -3.75
C GLY A 151 14.12 -2.18 -2.45
N GLY A 152 13.38 -3.19 -2.09
CA GLY A 152 12.49 -3.21 -0.93
C GLY A 152 13.18 -3.57 0.40
N GLY A 153 14.47 -3.88 0.37
CA GLY A 153 15.17 -4.34 1.57
C GLY A 153 14.60 -5.67 2.06
N THR A 154 14.12 -5.70 3.30
CA THR A 154 13.46 -6.87 3.89
C THR A 154 11.96 -6.95 3.60
N GLU A 155 11.41 -5.98 2.85
CA GLU A 155 10.00 -6.02 2.44
C GLU A 155 9.71 -7.17 1.47
N VAL A 156 8.47 -7.63 1.50
CA VAL A 156 7.93 -8.71 0.67
C VAL A 156 6.79 -8.16 -0.18
N PHE A 157 6.10 -9.02 -0.93
CA PHE A 157 4.93 -8.60 -1.70
C PHE A 157 3.86 -8.00 -0.79
N HIS A 158 3.29 -6.87 -1.21
CA HIS A 158 2.13 -6.29 -0.59
C HIS A 158 0.87 -6.67 -1.36
N VAL A 159 -0.14 -7.11 -0.65
CA VAL A 159 -1.50 -7.26 -1.18
C VAL A 159 -2.41 -6.36 -0.37
N ARG A 160 -3.13 -5.49 -1.05
CA ARG A 160 -3.97 -4.48 -0.41
C ARG A 160 -5.41 -4.64 -0.88
N ALA A 161 -6.33 -4.84 0.07
CA ALA A 161 -7.77 -4.81 -0.18
C ALA A 161 -8.31 -3.50 0.39
N VAL A 162 -8.82 -2.65 -0.50
CA VAL A 162 -9.15 -1.26 -0.20
C VAL A 162 -10.65 -1.02 -0.36
N SER A 163 -11.28 -0.49 0.68
CA SER A 163 -12.67 -0.06 0.70
C SER A 163 -12.78 1.40 1.17
N GLN A 164 -13.89 2.06 0.85
CA GLN A 164 -14.08 3.48 1.18
C GLN A 164 -14.17 3.76 2.68
N SER A 165 -14.60 2.77 3.46
CA SER A 165 -14.70 2.88 4.92
C SER A 165 -14.29 1.59 5.62
N ALA A 166 -13.97 1.70 6.90
CA ALA A 166 -13.68 0.55 7.74
C ALA A 166 -14.87 -0.42 7.82
N SER A 167 -16.09 0.11 7.86
CA SER A 167 -17.31 -0.69 7.86
C SER A 167 -17.48 -1.51 6.58
N GLU A 168 -17.28 -0.89 5.41
CA GLU A 168 -17.33 -1.60 4.12
C GLU A 168 -16.27 -2.69 4.02
N LEU A 169 -15.05 -2.40 4.48
CA LEU A 169 -13.98 -3.39 4.54
C LEU A 169 -14.38 -4.59 5.40
N GLY A 170 -14.98 -4.33 6.57
CA GLY A 170 -15.46 -5.38 7.48
C GLY A 170 -16.58 -6.22 6.88
N LYS A 171 -17.51 -5.61 6.14
CA LYS A 171 -18.61 -6.34 5.47
C LYS A 171 -18.08 -7.36 4.45
N VAL A 172 -17.03 -7.02 3.70
CA VAL A 172 -16.42 -7.98 2.77
C VAL A 172 -15.82 -9.17 3.53
N VAL A 173 -15.17 -8.92 4.66
CA VAL A 173 -14.62 -10.00 5.50
C VAL A 173 -15.74 -10.85 6.10
N ASP A 174 -16.83 -10.24 6.56
CA ASP A 174 -17.99 -10.99 7.07
C ASP A 174 -18.58 -11.89 5.97
N ASP A 175 -18.72 -11.38 4.75
CA ASP A 175 -19.21 -12.18 3.61
C ASP A 175 -18.30 -13.35 3.26
N TYR A 176 -16.97 -13.16 3.38
CA TYR A 176 -16.01 -14.25 3.21
C TYR A 176 -16.31 -15.39 4.20
N PHE A 177 -16.44 -15.08 5.47
CA PHE A 177 -16.72 -16.09 6.51
C PHE A 177 -18.14 -16.66 6.42
N ALA A 178 -19.08 -15.95 5.83
CA ALA A 178 -20.42 -16.46 5.54
C ALA A 178 -20.46 -17.42 4.33
N GLY A 179 -19.34 -17.61 3.63
CA GLY A 179 -19.27 -18.52 2.49
C GLY A 179 -19.84 -17.93 1.21
N SER A 180 -19.51 -16.67 0.90
CA SER A 180 -19.84 -16.03 -0.39
C SER A 180 -19.33 -16.82 -1.58
N SER A 181 -19.96 -16.65 -2.73
CA SER A 181 -19.57 -17.28 -3.99
C SER A 181 -18.12 -17.01 -4.38
N TRP A 182 -17.56 -15.86 -4.01
CA TRP A 182 -16.20 -15.46 -4.30
C TRP A 182 -15.16 -15.96 -3.27
N SER A 183 -15.60 -16.48 -2.10
CA SER A 183 -14.70 -16.94 -1.03
C SER A 183 -13.71 -18.02 -1.53
N LYS A 184 -14.17 -18.86 -2.43
CA LYS A 184 -13.35 -19.93 -3.03
C LYS A 184 -12.14 -19.38 -3.79
N ILE A 185 -12.26 -18.23 -4.45
CA ILE A 185 -11.15 -17.62 -5.21
C ILE A 185 -10.03 -17.23 -4.26
N TRP A 186 -10.39 -16.62 -3.13
CA TRP A 186 -9.41 -16.30 -2.09
C TRP A 186 -8.75 -17.55 -1.53
N ASP A 187 -9.52 -18.58 -1.21
CA ASP A 187 -8.99 -19.84 -0.67
C ASP A 187 -8.04 -20.50 -1.65
N GLU A 188 -8.37 -20.54 -2.94
CA GLU A 188 -7.52 -21.09 -4.00
C GLU A 188 -6.21 -20.32 -4.16
N SER A 189 -6.20 -19.02 -3.90
CA SER A 189 -5.00 -18.20 -4.00
C SER A 189 -3.92 -18.58 -2.99
N ALA A 190 -4.29 -19.24 -1.89
CA ALA A 190 -3.37 -19.67 -0.84
C ALA A 190 -2.29 -20.65 -1.34
N GLN A 191 -2.53 -21.37 -2.44
CA GLN A 191 -1.53 -22.24 -3.05
C GLN A 191 -0.26 -21.49 -3.50
N TYR A 192 -0.37 -20.19 -3.75
CA TYR A 192 0.74 -19.34 -4.19
C TYR A 192 1.38 -18.56 -3.04
N VAL A 193 0.93 -18.77 -1.82
CA VAL A 193 1.44 -18.09 -0.62
C VAL A 193 2.27 -19.07 0.20
N ASP A 194 3.56 -18.78 0.36
CA ASP A 194 4.44 -19.58 1.22
C ASP A 194 4.34 -19.13 2.68
N GLU A 195 4.17 -17.81 2.91
CA GLU A 195 4.12 -17.25 4.26
C GLU A 195 3.31 -15.96 4.28
N ILE A 196 2.49 -15.79 5.31
CA ILE A 196 1.89 -14.51 5.70
C ILE A 196 2.82 -13.88 6.74
N VAL A 197 3.59 -12.88 6.34
CA VAL A 197 4.54 -12.20 7.22
C VAL A 197 3.82 -11.25 8.17
N SER A 198 2.82 -10.52 7.68
CA SER A 198 1.97 -9.66 8.49
C SER A 198 0.61 -9.40 7.84
N ASP A 199 -0.34 -8.97 8.65
CA ASP A 199 -1.70 -8.65 8.26
C ASP A 199 -2.16 -7.48 9.14
N THR A 200 -2.38 -6.32 8.53
CA THR A 200 -2.69 -5.08 9.23
C THR A 200 -3.92 -4.39 8.64
N ILE A 201 -4.56 -3.54 9.43
CA ILE A 201 -5.57 -2.59 8.97
C ILE A 201 -4.95 -1.20 8.99
N GLU A 202 -5.02 -0.52 7.83
CA GLU A 202 -4.46 0.80 7.62
C GLU A 202 -5.56 1.81 7.31
N HIS A 203 -5.39 3.05 7.77
CA HIS A 203 -6.18 4.18 7.30
C HIS A 203 -5.28 5.07 6.45
N CYS A 204 -5.62 5.21 5.18
CA CYS A 204 -4.82 5.93 4.20
C CYS A 204 -5.46 7.28 3.84
N LEU A 205 -4.65 8.34 3.84
CA LEU A 205 -5.04 9.71 3.56
C LEU A 205 -4.15 10.30 2.47
N SER A 206 -4.73 11.12 1.60
CA SER A 206 -3.95 11.91 0.63
C SER A 206 -3.31 13.11 1.27
N LEU A 207 -2.08 13.43 0.85
CA LEU A 207 -1.35 14.65 1.21
C LEU A 207 -1.37 15.66 0.07
N ILE A 208 -1.16 15.18 -1.17
CA ILE A 208 -1.21 16.00 -2.38
C ILE A 208 -1.94 15.27 -3.50
N HIS A 209 -2.63 16.06 -4.32
CA HIS A 209 -3.16 15.67 -5.63
C HIS A 209 -2.55 16.58 -6.69
N ILE A 210 -1.97 16.00 -7.71
CA ILE A 210 -1.46 16.74 -8.87
C ILE A 210 -2.25 16.37 -10.10
#